data_1372a758887fb7613cbd095f0127a9c4
#
_entry.id   1372a758887fb7613cbd095f0127a9c4
#
_cell.length_a   1.000
_cell.length_b   1.000
_cell.length_c   1.000
_cell.angle_alpha   90.00
_cell.angle_beta   90.00
_cell.angle_gamma   90.00
#
_symmetry.space_group_name_H-M   'P 1'
#
loop_
_entity.id
_entity.type
_entity.pdbx_description
1 polymer ?
#
loop_
_entity_poly.entity_id
_entity_poly.type
_entity_poly.pdbx_seq_one_letter_code
_entity_poly.pdbx_strand_id
1 'polypeptide(L)'
;MKKLLLSILIFNTFVTHIIAQENKEKIELEEIEILSSPRIQIESSQNSISVLTISQEQINNSTATNISELLQQIAGLDVRRRGIEGMQADLYIRGGSFDQTLLLIDGIKVEDPQTGHHTMNMTLPLEVIEKIEIVKGAASRMYGQNAFTGAINIITKKDIENNISFGLAGGSFDQKRGNITIQKEYENSNILVNYNRKESEGYRYNTDFKNDELFLKSNFKIKNQKITGIAAFNDRKFGANGFYASPEAIDQYEETQASIVGFSTIYENNNILIKPKLYWKRNQDMYVYLRQDPSVYRNLHISNKVGIEVNALLNNKFGMLGLGIDISNTTLSSNNLGQRDRKMLHVFAEQQMKFFDSKLDLTPGIAITYFSDLANSTDPNSTENSDGWTNVPHIYPGIDLGYNFNEKFKLYSNIGYTFRIPTYTDQFYTSPTTVGNEFLVYEKALTSELGIKYKKENFNLTFSAYNRAASDVIDYVKNEESEPWRANNIREITTLGFEFNMGYKFYLGSFNTHQINIGFSNINDDLKETEFNFSRYALNSLKNQITSTYSFELNSKISSTIAFKNARRLNEEKYTVLDFKTSYKYEKFTLSIILNNILDTEYTETNLVPMPGFNSLIGIKYSIN
;
A
#
# COMPACT_ATOMS: atom_id res chain seq x y z
N MET A 1 40.32 6.92 9.45
CA MET A 1 40.29 8.37 9.69
C MET A 1 40.56 9.22 8.44
N LYS A 2 41.62 9.04 7.63
CA LYS A 2 41.86 9.89 6.42
C LYS A 2 40.77 9.81 5.34
N LYS A 3 40.13 8.66 5.11
CA LYS A 3 39.03 8.50 4.14
C LYS A 3 37.70 9.15 4.61
N LEU A 4 37.47 9.20 5.93
CA LEU A 4 36.27 9.85 6.51
C LEU A 4 36.39 11.39 6.46
N LEU A 5 37.60 11.92 6.65
CA LEU A 5 37.90 13.36 6.51
C LEU A 5 37.78 13.84 5.07
N LEU A 6 38.14 13.01 4.09
CA LEU A 6 38.00 13.34 2.66
C LEU A 6 36.53 13.37 2.25
N SER A 7 35.70 12.46 2.76
CA SER A 7 34.24 12.47 2.50
C SER A 7 33.54 13.67 3.12
N ILE A 8 33.96 14.13 4.30
CA ILE A 8 33.43 15.32 4.97
C ILE A 8 33.88 16.59 4.25
N LEU A 9 35.10 16.62 3.69
CA LEU A 9 35.60 17.76 2.91
C LEU A 9 34.87 17.91 1.57
N ILE A 10 34.58 16.80 0.88
CA ILE A 10 33.80 16.79 -0.37
C ILE A 10 32.35 17.22 -0.09
N PHE A 11 31.77 16.80 1.02
CA PHE A 11 30.42 17.24 1.43
C PHE A 11 30.35 18.73 1.74
N ASN A 12 31.39 19.29 2.42
CA ASN A 12 31.44 20.73 2.71
C ASN A 12 31.67 21.59 1.46
N THR A 13 32.44 21.14 0.47
CA THR A 13 32.63 21.88 -0.79
C THR A 13 31.36 21.86 -1.66
N PHE A 14 30.53 20.84 -1.57
CA PHE A 14 29.22 20.83 -2.22
C PHE A 14 28.20 21.79 -1.57
N VAL A 15 28.21 21.90 -0.23
CA VAL A 15 27.27 22.76 0.50
C VAL A 15 27.58 24.25 0.33
N THR A 16 28.85 24.64 0.18
CA THR A 16 29.21 26.06 0.04
C THR A 16 28.98 26.65 -1.35
N HIS A 17 28.79 25.82 -2.40
CA HIS A 17 28.49 26.32 -3.75
C HIS A 17 26.98 26.42 -4.06
N ILE A 18 26.10 25.94 -3.16
CA ILE A 18 24.64 25.98 -3.32
C ILE A 18 24.03 27.32 -2.88
N ILE A 19 24.80 28.22 -2.24
CA ILE A 19 24.26 29.47 -1.64
C ILE A 19 24.25 30.67 -2.61
N ALA A 20 24.78 30.57 -3.83
CA ALA A 20 24.89 31.66 -4.73
C ALA A 20 24.19 31.43 -6.06
N GLN A 21 22.85 31.57 -6.09
CA GLN A 21 22.11 32.16 -7.23
C GLN A 21 20.65 32.41 -6.85
N GLU A 22 20.32 33.62 -6.46
CA GLU A 22 18.94 34.13 -6.47
C GLU A 22 18.52 34.33 -7.93
N ASN A 23 17.67 33.46 -8.44
CA ASN A 23 16.75 33.77 -9.52
C ASN A 23 15.40 33.14 -9.21
N LYS A 24 14.44 34.04 -9.01
CA LYS A 24 13.11 33.78 -8.49
C LYS A 24 12.18 33.28 -9.58
N GLU A 25 12.10 31.96 -9.76
CA GLU A 25 10.81 31.33 -10.00
C GLU A 25 10.43 30.59 -8.72
N LYS A 26 9.29 30.96 -8.13
CA LYS A 26 8.73 30.29 -6.97
C LYS A 26 8.40 28.85 -7.37
N ILE A 27 9.23 27.91 -6.94
CA ILE A 27 8.92 26.49 -7.04
C ILE A 27 8.12 26.17 -5.79
N GLU A 28 6.83 26.10 -5.91
CA GLU A 28 5.98 25.47 -4.91
C GLU A 28 6.01 23.97 -5.17
N LEU A 29 6.40 23.16 -4.17
CA LEU A 29 6.01 21.75 -4.15
C LEU A 29 4.49 21.78 -4.19
N GLU A 30 3.89 21.11 -5.20
CA GLU A 30 2.44 21.00 -5.33
C GLU A 30 1.85 20.64 -3.95
N GLU A 31 0.95 21.46 -3.49
CA GLU A 31 0.25 21.27 -2.25
C GLU A 31 -0.76 20.13 -2.45
N ILE A 32 -0.41 18.96 -1.94
CA ILE A 32 -1.16 17.73 -2.22
C ILE A 32 -2.27 17.62 -1.17
N GLU A 33 -3.50 17.89 -1.58
CA GLU A 33 -4.69 17.59 -0.80
C GLU A 33 -4.82 16.08 -0.57
N ILE A 34 -5.04 15.65 0.66
CA ILE A 34 -5.42 14.28 0.99
C ILE A 34 -6.91 14.13 0.66
N LEU A 35 -7.19 13.76 -0.58
CA LEU A 35 -8.56 13.69 -1.11
C LEU A 35 -9.29 12.41 -0.75
N SER A 36 -8.61 11.42 -0.24
CA SER A 36 -9.12 10.06 -0.08
C SER A 36 -9.50 9.69 1.32
N SER A 37 -9.18 10.51 2.28
CA SER A 37 -9.77 10.31 3.60
C SER A 37 -11.29 10.38 3.44
N PRO A 38 -12.07 9.44 3.97
CA PRO A 38 -13.51 9.62 4.11
C PRO A 38 -13.83 10.87 4.93
N ARG A 39 -12.82 11.57 5.38
CA ARG A 39 -12.80 12.65 6.32
C ARG A 39 -12.46 13.98 5.70
N ILE A 40 -12.20 14.88 6.64
CA ILE A 40 -11.74 16.24 6.44
C ILE A 40 -10.59 16.26 5.43
N GLN A 41 -10.83 16.90 4.30
CA GLN A 41 -9.78 17.21 3.34
C GLN A 41 -8.84 18.24 4.00
N ILE A 42 -7.67 17.80 4.41
CA ILE A 42 -6.64 18.65 4.99
C ILE A 42 -5.39 18.47 4.18
N GLU A 43 -4.75 19.56 3.84
CA GLU A 43 -3.42 19.54 3.24
C GLU A 43 -2.46 18.69 4.07
N SER A 44 -1.59 17.93 3.40
CA SER A 44 -0.64 17.03 4.07
C SER A 44 0.20 17.74 5.13
N SER A 45 0.54 19.01 4.90
CA SER A 45 1.28 19.87 5.83
C SER A 45 0.50 20.22 7.08
N GLN A 46 -0.81 20.36 6.97
CA GLN A 46 -1.71 20.77 8.08
C GLN A 46 -2.24 19.58 8.88
N ASN A 47 -2.03 18.36 8.39
CA ASN A 47 -2.51 17.16 9.06
C ASN A 47 -1.69 16.84 10.33
N SER A 48 -2.36 16.41 11.39
CA SER A 48 -1.74 16.04 12.68
C SER A 48 -1.49 14.53 12.80
N ILE A 49 -1.37 13.83 11.68
CA ILE A 49 -0.98 12.41 11.58
C ILE A 49 0.16 12.23 10.58
N SER A 50 0.82 11.07 10.63
CA SER A 50 1.85 10.70 9.65
C SER A 50 1.21 10.31 8.34
N VAL A 51 1.30 11.20 7.34
CA VAL A 51 0.86 10.93 5.98
C VAL A 51 1.99 11.23 5.02
N LEU A 52 2.22 10.29 4.12
CA LEU A 52 3.18 10.44 3.03
C LEU A 52 2.44 10.30 1.71
N THR A 53 2.78 11.13 0.74
CA THR A 53 2.19 11.07 -0.60
C THR A 53 3.28 10.87 -1.64
N ILE A 54 3.04 9.95 -2.57
CA ILE A 54 3.84 9.76 -3.78
C ILE A 54 3.08 10.42 -4.92
N SER A 55 3.64 11.49 -5.48
CA SER A 55 3.02 12.24 -6.59
C SER A 55 3.13 11.50 -7.92
N GLN A 56 2.34 11.92 -8.91
CA GLN A 56 2.43 11.42 -10.29
C GLN A 56 3.83 11.65 -10.90
N GLU A 57 4.47 12.79 -10.61
CA GLU A 57 5.84 13.07 -11.05
C GLU A 57 6.81 12.02 -10.49
N GLN A 58 6.72 11.70 -9.18
CA GLN A 58 7.54 10.67 -8.55
C GLN A 58 7.27 9.28 -9.12
N ILE A 59 5.99 8.93 -9.38
CA ILE A 59 5.61 7.66 -10.01
C ILE A 59 6.23 7.54 -11.41
N ASN A 60 6.09 8.57 -12.24
CA ASN A 60 6.60 8.57 -13.62
C ASN A 60 8.13 8.47 -13.66
N ASN A 61 8.82 9.12 -12.73
CA ASN A 61 10.28 9.15 -12.67
C ASN A 61 10.86 7.91 -11.94
N SER A 62 10.04 7.18 -11.17
CA SER A 62 10.50 5.99 -10.44
C SER A 62 11.11 4.91 -11.35
N THR A 63 12.06 4.14 -10.81
CA THR A 63 12.59 2.91 -11.43
C THR A 63 11.58 1.78 -11.40
N ALA A 64 10.55 1.87 -10.57
CA ALA A 64 9.52 0.86 -10.39
C ALA A 64 8.68 0.66 -11.66
N THR A 65 8.25 -0.57 -11.89
CA THR A 65 7.43 -1.00 -13.02
C THR A 65 6.04 -1.47 -12.60
N ASN A 66 5.82 -1.59 -11.30
CA ASN A 66 4.56 -1.96 -10.67
C ASN A 66 4.44 -1.33 -9.28
N ILE A 67 3.25 -1.44 -8.66
CA ILE A 67 2.95 -0.82 -7.36
C ILE A 67 3.83 -1.41 -6.24
N SER A 68 4.09 -2.72 -6.24
CA SER A 68 4.87 -3.35 -5.18
C SER A 68 6.32 -2.85 -5.15
N GLU A 69 6.93 -2.65 -6.32
CA GLU A 69 8.26 -2.05 -6.45
C GLU A 69 8.27 -0.57 -6.05
N LEU A 70 7.22 0.17 -6.42
CA LEU A 70 7.10 1.58 -6.05
C LEU A 70 7.01 1.77 -4.53
N LEU A 71 6.17 0.98 -3.86
CA LEU A 71 6.00 1.05 -2.41
C LEU A 71 7.26 0.64 -1.65
N GLN A 72 8.09 -0.22 -2.21
CA GLN A 72 9.39 -0.60 -1.61
C GLN A 72 10.41 0.55 -1.54
N GLN A 73 10.22 1.62 -2.32
CA GLN A 73 11.09 2.80 -2.29
C GLN A 73 10.77 3.73 -1.10
N ILE A 74 9.79 3.37 -0.26
CA ILE A 74 9.31 4.18 0.86
C ILE A 74 9.74 3.55 2.19
N ALA A 75 10.48 4.29 3.00
CA ALA A 75 10.88 3.84 4.33
C ALA A 75 9.67 3.63 5.26
N GLY A 76 9.72 2.55 6.04
CA GLY A 76 8.63 2.13 6.92
C GLY A 76 7.56 1.27 6.25
N LEU A 77 7.65 1.06 4.92
CA LEU A 77 6.91 0.02 4.21
C LEU A 77 7.83 -1.17 3.93
N ASP A 78 7.38 -2.37 4.26
CA ASP A 78 8.04 -3.61 3.93
C ASP A 78 7.11 -4.39 2.98
N VAL A 79 7.41 -4.35 1.68
CA VAL A 79 6.69 -5.13 0.68
C VAL A 79 7.52 -6.37 0.40
N ARG A 80 7.00 -7.53 0.75
CA ARG A 80 7.68 -8.82 0.59
C ARG A 80 7.19 -9.51 -0.66
N ARG A 81 8.00 -9.41 -1.71
CA ARG A 81 7.68 -9.97 -3.02
C ARG A 81 8.18 -11.40 -3.14
N ARG A 82 7.47 -12.18 -3.93
CA ARG A 82 7.88 -13.48 -4.42
C ARG A 82 7.94 -13.43 -5.94
N GLY A 83 9.15 -13.31 -6.46
CA GLY A 83 9.38 -13.27 -7.91
C GLY A 83 9.28 -11.88 -8.55
N ILE A 84 9.43 -11.89 -9.87
CA ILE A 84 9.39 -10.70 -10.74
C ILE A 84 7.97 -10.13 -10.75
N GLU A 85 7.84 -8.83 -10.97
CA GLU A 85 6.57 -8.10 -11.05
C GLU A 85 5.72 -8.17 -9.78
N GLY A 86 6.21 -8.76 -8.69
CA GLY A 86 5.42 -8.95 -7.48
C GLY A 86 4.17 -9.78 -7.73
N MET A 87 4.30 -10.91 -8.46
CA MET A 87 3.18 -11.80 -8.74
C MET A 87 2.46 -12.18 -7.47
N GLN A 88 3.21 -12.47 -6.41
CA GLN A 88 2.73 -12.47 -5.04
C GLN A 88 3.53 -11.45 -4.23
N ALA A 89 2.85 -10.59 -3.50
CA ALA A 89 3.47 -9.61 -2.63
C ALA A 89 2.64 -9.36 -1.37
N ASP A 90 3.30 -9.34 -0.24
CA ASP A 90 2.71 -9.05 1.06
C ASP A 90 3.10 -7.65 1.53
N LEU A 91 2.14 -6.90 2.04
CA LEU A 91 2.31 -5.49 2.40
C LEU A 91 2.30 -5.32 3.92
N TYR A 92 3.37 -4.77 4.47
CA TYR A 92 3.54 -4.54 5.90
C TYR A 92 3.84 -3.06 6.16
N ILE A 93 3.26 -2.49 7.20
CA ILE A 93 3.54 -1.13 7.68
C ILE A 93 4.03 -1.21 9.13
N ARG A 94 5.17 -0.57 9.42
CA ARG A 94 5.69 -0.40 10.79
C ARG A 94 5.74 -1.70 11.61
N GLY A 95 6.19 -2.79 11.02
CA GLY A 95 6.32 -4.09 11.69
C GLY A 95 4.99 -4.82 11.96
N GLY A 96 3.87 -4.35 11.41
CA GLY A 96 2.62 -5.10 11.42
C GLY A 96 2.61 -6.24 10.40
N SER A 97 1.59 -7.10 10.43
CA SER A 97 1.39 -8.14 9.43
C SER A 97 0.67 -7.62 8.18
N PHE A 98 0.65 -8.43 7.12
CA PHE A 98 -0.09 -8.12 5.89
C PHE A 98 -1.61 -8.06 6.11
N ASP A 99 -2.16 -8.78 7.10
CA ASP A 99 -3.56 -8.70 7.51
C ASP A 99 -3.88 -7.42 8.30
N GLN A 100 -2.85 -6.72 8.79
CA GLN A 100 -2.95 -5.51 9.60
C GLN A 100 -2.79 -4.22 8.78
N THR A 101 -2.66 -4.34 7.45
CA THR A 101 -2.44 -3.23 6.53
C THR A 101 -3.56 -3.15 5.51
N LEU A 102 -4.23 -2.00 5.42
CA LEU A 102 -5.33 -1.81 4.48
C LEU A 102 -4.85 -1.16 3.19
N LEU A 103 -5.22 -1.75 2.05
CA LEU A 103 -5.08 -1.15 0.72
C LEU A 103 -6.45 -0.66 0.22
N LEU A 104 -6.46 0.53 -0.41
CA LEU A 104 -7.64 1.11 -1.05
C LEU A 104 -7.32 1.56 -2.48
N ILE A 105 -8.33 1.54 -3.33
CA ILE A 105 -8.30 2.12 -4.69
C ILE A 105 -9.45 3.11 -4.79
N ASP A 106 -9.17 4.39 -5.00
CA ASP A 106 -10.15 5.49 -4.95
C ASP A 106 -11.06 5.42 -3.70
N GLY A 107 -10.46 4.99 -2.57
CA GLY A 107 -11.16 4.78 -1.29
C GLY A 107 -12.00 3.50 -1.22
N ILE A 108 -12.01 2.63 -2.21
CA ILE A 108 -12.64 1.30 -2.15
C ILE A 108 -11.65 0.34 -1.48
N LYS A 109 -12.08 -0.31 -0.39
CA LYS A 109 -11.26 -1.26 0.36
C LYS A 109 -10.99 -2.53 -0.44
N VAL A 110 -9.72 -2.89 -0.61
CA VAL A 110 -9.27 -4.06 -1.39
C VAL A 110 -8.98 -5.28 -0.51
N GLU A 111 -9.29 -5.21 0.78
CA GLU A 111 -9.14 -6.31 1.73
C GLU A 111 -9.82 -7.60 1.25
N ASP A 112 -9.27 -8.76 1.61
CA ASP A 112 -9.86 -10.06 1.36
C ASP A 112 -10.16 -10.78 2.69
N PRO A 113 -11.38 -11.37 2.86
CA PRO A 113 -11.76 -12.03 4.11
C PRO A 113 -11.03 -13.37 4.31
N GLN A 114 -10.50 -13.95 3.23
CA GLN A 114 -9.76 -15.19 3.30
C GLN A 114 -8.40 -14.99 3.96
N THR A 115 -7.59 -14.06 3.43
CA THR A 115 -6.23 -13.76 3.90
C THR A 115 -5.74 -12.42 3.33
N GLY A 116 -4.92 -11.70 4.07
CA GLY A 116 -4.26 -10.49 3.58
C GLY A 116 -3.22 -10.71 2.47
N HIS A 117 -2.80 -11.96 2.24
CA HIS A 117 -1.95 -12.31 1.09
C HIS A 117 -2.57 -11.89 -0.26
N HIS A 118 -3.90 -11.82 -0.33
CA HIS A 118 -4.61 -11.44 -1.55
C HIS A 118 -4.82 -9.94 -1.71
N THR A 119 -4.36 -9.12 -0.78
CA THR A 119 -4.51 -7.66 -0.83
C THR A 119 -3.86 -7.07 -2.09
N MET A 120 -2.74 -7.63 -2.55
CA MET A 120 -2.03 -7.19 -3.75
C MET A 120 -2.45 -7.94 -5.03
N ASN A 121 -3.53 -8.74 -5.02
CA ASN A 121 -4.06 -9.38 -6.24
C ASN A 121 -4.70 -8.36 -7.18
N MET A 122 -5.33 -7.31 -6.64
CA MET A 122 -5.79 -6.18 -7.43
C MET A 122 -4.68 -5.12 -7.50
N THR A 123 -3.96 -5.10 -8.61
CA THR A 123 -3.01 -4.03 -8.94
C THR A 123 -3.55 -3.17 -10.07
N LEU A 124 -3.03 -1.95 -10.18
CA LEU A 124 -3.31 -1.05 -11.27
C LEU A 124 -2.03 -0.71 -12.03
N PRO A 125 -2.11 -0.54 -13.36
CA PRO A 125 -1.02 0.05 -14.13
C PRO A 125 -0.60 1.41 -13.56
N LEU A 126 0.72 1.68 -13.47
CA LEU A 126 1.23 2.95 -12.94
C LEU A 126 0.74 4.16 -13.74
N GLU A 127 0.43 3.97 -15.01
CA GLU A 127 -0.05 4.98 -15.95
C GLU A 127 -1.40 5.58 -15.58
N VAL A 128 -2.24 4.85 -14.83
CA VAL A 128 -3.57 5.32 -14.43
C VAL A 128 -3.58 5.97 -13.05
N ILE A 129 -2.46 5.94 -12.33
CA ILE A 129 -2.34 6.45 -10.97
C ILE A 129 -1.99 7.95 -11.01
N GLU A 130 -2.72 8.76 -10.26
CA GLU A 130 -2.42 10.16 -10.01
C GLU A 130 -1.47 10.33 -8.83
N LYS A 131 -1.77 9.64 -7.71
CA LYS A 131 -0.95 9.66 -6.49
C LYS A 131 -1.25 8.47 -5.60
N ILE A 132 -0.36 8.19 -4.67
CA ILE A 132 -0.57 7.21 -3.62
C ILE A 132 -0.44 7.91 -2.27
N GLU A 133 -1.44 7.77 -1.42
CA GLU A 133 -1.46 8.30 -0.06
C GLU A 133 -1.23 7.17 0.94
N ILE A 134 -0.30 7.36 1.86
CA ILE A 134 0.11 6.37 2.86
C ILE A 134 -0.12 6.99 4.23
N VAL A 135 -1.12 6.48 4.95
CA VAL A 135 -1.41 6.83 6.33
C VAL A 135 -0.77 5.79 7.22
N LYS A 136 0.17 6.19 8.07
CA LYS A 136 0.85 5.28 8.99
C LYS A 136 0.31 5.46 10.41
N GLY A 137 0.25 4.34 11.17
CA GLY A 137 -0.26 4.32 12.55
C GLY A 137 -1.74 3.96 12.64
N ALA A 138 -2.42 4.36 13.71
CA ALA A 138 -3.79 3.98 14.03
C ALA A 138 -4.82 4.57 13.06
N ALA A 139 -5.00 3.93 11.90
CA ALA A 139 -5.93 4.36 10.86
C ALA A 139 -7.32 3.69 10.95
N SER A 140 -7.52 2.72 11.85
CA SER A 140 -8.79 1.97 11.97
C SER A 140 -9.99 2.86 12.32
N ARG A 141 -9.77 3.94 13.07
CA ARG A 141 -10.80 4.93 13.34
C ARG A 141 -11.38 5.52 12.05
N MET A 142 -10.54 5.66 11.01
CA MET A 142 -10.92 6.21 9.71
C MET A 142 -11.51 5.17 8.78
N TYR A 143 -10.82 4.07 8.67
CA TYR A 143 -11.04 3.10 7.60
C TYR A 143 -11.64 1.79 8.11
N GLY A 144 -11.81 1.64 9.43
CA GLY A 144 -12.30 0.41 10.06
C GLY A 144 -11.19 -0.62 10.28
N GLN A 145 -11.59 -1.86 10.42
CA GLN A 145 -10.68 -2.98 10.62
C GLN A 145 -9.62 -3.09 9.50
N ASN A 146 -8.56 -3.82 9.71
CA ASN A 146 -7.40 -4.02 8.82
C ASN A 146 -6.53 -2.76 8.63
N ALA A 147 -7.02 -1.54 8.90
CA ALA A 147 -6.17 -0.37 8.99
C ALA A 147 -5.48 -0.28 10.37
N PHE A 148 -4.98 -1.43 10.86
CA PHE A 148 -4.43 -1.61 12.21
C PHE A 148 -3.08 -0.89 12.36
N THR A 149 -2.19 -1.04 11.39
CA THR A 149 -0.87 -0.38 11.35
C THR A 149 -0.80 0.78 10.37
N GLY A 150 -1.80 0.89 9.50
CA GLY A 150 -1.91 1.95 8.52
C GLY A 150 -2.79 1.59 7.34
N ALA A 151 -2.92 2.54 6.42
CA ALA A 151 -3.67 2.36 5.19
C ALA A 151 -2.93 3.01 4.00
N ILE A 152 -3.01 2.38 2.85
CA ILE A 152 -2.49 2.89 1.58
C ILE A 152 -3.65 3.08 0.63
N ASN A 153 -3.81 4.28 0.07
CA ASN A 153 -4.84 4.55 -0.90
C ASN A 153 -4.24 4.98 -2.24
N ILE A 154 -4.51 4.18 -3.26
CA ILE A 154 -4.12 4.44 -4.63
C ILE A 154 -5.21 5.30 -5.27
N ILE A 155 -4.87 6.52 -5.67
CA ILE A 155 -5.79 7.46 -6.28
C ILE A 155 -5.51 7.49 -7.78
N THR A 156 -6.55 7.19 -8.55
CA THR A 156 -6.46 7.17 -10.00
C THR A 156 -6.72 8.56 -10.58
N LYS A 157 -6.21 8.81 -11.78
CA LYS A 157 -6.28 10.12 -12.46
C LYS A 157 -7.69 10.70 -12.46
N LYS A 158 -7.78 11.96 -12.04
CA LYS A 158 -9.02 12.74 -12.01
C LYS A 158 -9.17 13.60 -13.25
N ASP A 159 -8.09 14.25 -13.64
CA ASP A 159 -8.03 15.07 -14.83
C ASP A 159 -7.57 14.20 -16.00
N ILE A 160 -8.47 14.04 -16.96
CA ILE A 160 -8.30 13.18 -18.11
C ILE A 160 -8.30 14.07 -19.34
N GLU A 161 -7.11 14.42 -19.82
CA GLU A 161 -6.90 15.16 -21.06
C GLU A 161 -6.86 14.22 -22.25
N ASN A 162 -7.11 14.75 -23.45
CA ASN A 162 -7.03 13.95 -24.69
C ASN A 162 -5.63 13.38 -24.88
N ASN A 163 -5.50 12.07 -24.84
CA ASN A 163 -4.23 11.39 -25.08
C ASN A 163 -4.47 9.94 -25.51
N ILE A 164 -3.75 9.49 -26.52
CA ILE A 164 -3.67 8.06 -26.85
C ILE A 164 -2.21 7.67 -26.78
N SER A 165 -1.87 6.63 -26.03
CA SER A 165 -0.51 6.13 -25.96
C SER A 165 -0.41 4.61 -26.09
N PHE A 166 0.66 4.19 -26.76
CA PHE A 166 1.03 2.79 -26.94
C PHE A 166 2.44 2.58 -26.40
N GLY A 167 2.64 1.56 -25.59
CA GLY A 167 3.93 1.22 -25.04
C GLY A 167 4.28 -0.23 -25.34
N LEU A 168 5.54 -0.50 -25.66
CA LEU A 168 6.12 -1.83 -25.76
C LEU A 168 7.42 -1.86 -24.96
N ALA A 169 7.69 -2.97 -24.28
CA ALA A 169 8.97 -3.18 -23.62
C ALA A 169 9.36 -4.65 -23.65
N GLY A 170 10.68 -4.89 -23.62
CA GLY A 170 11.26 -6.23 -23.55
C GLY A 170 12.55 -6.19 -22.71
N GLY A 171 12.91 -7.31 -22.11
CA GLY A 171 14.07 -7.34 -21.24
C GLY A 171 14.52 -8.73 -20.81
N SER A 172 15.29 -8.77 -19.74
CA SER A 172 15.81 -10.00 -19.14
C SER A 172 14.68 -10.99 -18.83
N PHE A 173 14.98 -12.28 -18.84
CA PHE A 173 14.03 -13.37 -18.54
C PHE A 173 12.89 -13.47 -19.55
N ASP A 174 13.14 -13.09 -20.80
CA ASP A 174 12.15 -13.00 -21.89
C ASP A 174 10.91 -12.18 -21.51
N GLN A 175 11.11 -11.12 -20.70
CA GLN A 175 10.01 -10.21 -20.34
C GLN A 175 9.50 -9.48 -21.58
N LYS A 176 8.20 -9.49 -21.76
CA LYS A 176 7.46 -8.77 -22.79
C LYS A 176 6.32 -8.00 -22.15
N ARG A 177 6.15 -6.74 -22.56
CA ARG A 177 5.08 -5.86 -22.08
C ARG A 177 4.45 -5.13 -23.25
N GLY A 178 3.13 -5.03 -23.20
CA GLY A 178 2.34 -4.22 -24.13
C GLY A 178 1.33 -3.40 -23.33
N ASN A 179 1.26 -2.10 -23.61
CA ASN A 179 0.35 -1.17 -22.95
C ASN A 179 -0.36 -0.31 -23.97
N ILE A 180 -1.66 -0.07 -23.76
CA ILE A 180 -2.45 0.92 -24.46
C ILE A 180 -3.24 1.76 -23.47
N THR A 181 -3.16 3.09 -23.59
CA THR A 181 -3.96 4.03 -22.81
C THR A 181 -4.71 4.96 -23.74
N ILE A 182 -6.01 5.06 -23.55
CA ILE A 182 -6.90 5.96 -24.29
C ILE A 182 -7.53 6.89 -23.27
N GLN A 183 -7.32 8.18 -23.44
CA GLN A 183 -7.92 9.24 -22.63
C GLN A 183 -8.65 10.19 -23.58
N LYS A 184 -9.92 10.46 -23.28
CA LYS A 184 -10.73 11.34 -24.09
C LYS A 184 -11.59 12.23 -23.21
N GLU A 185 -11.54 13.53 -23.47
CA GLU A 185 -12.35 14.54 -22.83
C GLU A 185 -13.47 14.98 -23.77
N TYR A 186 -14.65 15.15 -23.21
CA TYR A 186 -15.87 15.69 -23.83
C TYR A 186 -16.39 16.84 -22.96
N GLU A 187 -17.32 17.63 -23.45
CA GLU A 187 -17.88 18.79 -22.76
C GLU A 187 -18.36 18.50 -21.31
N ASN A 188 -19.05 17.39 -21.11
CA ASN A 188 -19.64 17.01 -19.81
C ASN A 188 -19.17 15.66 -19.29
N SER A 189 -18.17 15.07 -19.89
CA SER A 189 -17.65 13.77 -19.48
C SER A 189 -16.21 13.58 -19.92
N ASN A 190 -15.54 12.65 -19.29
CA ASN A 190 -14.26 12.14 -19.76
C ASN A 190 -14.17 10.65 -19.54
N ILE A 191 -13.31 9.99 -20.28
CA ILE A 191 -13.08 8.56 -20.18
C ILE A 191 -11.58 8.26 -20.24
N LEU A 192 -11.13 7.35 -19.39
CA LEU A 192 -9.81 6.75 -19.42
C LEU A 192 -9.98 5.23 -19.51
N VAL A 193 -9.34 4.62 -20.51
CA VAL A 193 -9.23 3.18 -20.67
C VAL A 193 -7.75 2.83 -20.74
N ASN A 194 -7.33 1.85 -19.97
CA ASN A 194 -5.97 1.31 -20.04
C ASN A 194 -6.04 -0.22 -20.10
N TYR A 195 -5.29 -0.81 -20.99
CA TYR A 195 -5.02 -2.25 -21.03
C TYR A 195 -3.53 -2.48 -21.01
N ASN A 196 -3.08 -3.38 -20.16
CA ASN A 196 -1.68 -3.72 -19.98
C ASN A 196 -1.53 -5.24 -19.92
N ARG A 197 -0.59 -5.79 -20.69
CA ARG A 197 -0.21 -7.19 -20.68
C ARG A 197 1.27 -7.33 -20.43
N LYS A 198 1.63 -8.21 -19.50
CA LYS A 198 2.99 -8.52 -19.10
C LYS A 198 3.17 -10.02 -19.06
N GLU A 199 4.29 -10.52 -19.56
CA GLU A 199 4.65 -11.93 -19.50
C GLU A 199 6.16 -12.10 -19.38
N SER A 200 6.60 -13.24 -18.86
CA SER A 200 8.01 -13.64 -18.73
C SER A 200 8.11 -15.15 -18.62
N GLU A 201 9.21 -15.73 -19.11
CA GLU A 201 9.56 -17.14 -18.92
C GLU A 201 10.13 -17.43 -17.51
N GLY A 202 10.36 -16.37 -16.70
CA GLY A 202 10.87 -16.48 -15.35
C GLY A 202 12.39 -16.45 -15.23
N TYR A 203 12.90 -16.08 -14.05
CA TYR A 203 14.34 -15.98 -13.76
C TYR A 203 14.93 -17.26 -13.16
N ARG A 204 14.10 -18.24 -12.83
CA ARG A 204 14.43 -19.59 -12.38
C ARG A 204 13.28 -20.55 -12.73
N TYR A 205 13.50 -21.85 -12.55
CA TYR A 205 12.50 -22.87 -12.82
C TYR A 205 11.15 -22.53 -12.19
N ASN A 206 10.06 -22.66 -12.94
CA ASN A 206 8.68 -22.44 -12.53
C ASN A 206 8.46 -21.09 -11.83
N THR A 207 8.94 -19.99 -12.45
CA THR A 207 8.66 -18.60 -12.07
C THR A 207 8.22 -17.76 -13.27
N ASP A 208 7.72 -18.44 -14.30
CA ASP A 208 7.04 -17.83 -15.45
C ASP A 208 5.76 -17.14 -14.99
N PHE A 209 5.37 -16.09 -15.70
CA PHE A 209 4.11 -15.43 -15.42
C PHE A 209 3.47 -14.81 -16.66
N LYS A 210 2.14 -14.61 -16.54
CA LYS A 210 1.31 -13.86 -17.46
C LYS A 210 0.30 -13.05 -16.66
N ASN A 211 0.21 -11.76 -16.96
CA ASN A 211 -0.67 -10.82 -16.26
C ASN A 211 -1.36 -9.90 -17.28
N ASP A 212 -2.69 -9.90 -17.26
CA ASP A 212 -3.55 -9.03 -18.04
C ASP A 212 -4.28 -8.07 -17.08
N GLU A 213 -4.13 -6.75 -17.27
CA GLU A 213 -4.72 -5.68 -16.46
C GLU A 213 -5.59 -4.78 -17.34
N LEU A 214 -6.86 -4.60 -16.96
CA LEU A 214 -7.78 -3.67 -17.61
C LEU A 214 -8.27 -2.67 -16.58
N PHE A 215 -8.21 -1.39 -16.91
CA PHE A 215 -8.76 -0.30 -16.11
C PHE A 215 -9.62 0.62 -16.94
N LEU A 216 -10.77 1.01 -16.40
CA LEU A 216 -11.70 1.96 -16.98
C LEU A 216 -12.12 2.96 -15.91
N LYS A 217 -12.06 4.24 -16.23
CA LYS A 217 -12.64 5.32 -15.42
C LYS A 217 -13.41 6.28 -16.31
N SER A 218 -14.57 6.73 -15.83
CA SER A 218 -15.33 7.77 -16.49
C SER A 218 -15.91 8.73 -15.47
N ASN A 219 -15.82 10.01 -15.77
CA ASN A 219 -16.45 11.06 -15.00
C ASN A 219 -17.54 11.73 -15.86
N PHE A 220 -18.69 11.95 -15.26
CA PHE A 220 -19.83 12.64 -15.86
C PHE A 220 -20.20 13.83 -15.00
N LYS A 221 -20.42 14.98 -15.62
CA LYS A 221 -20.95 16.17 -14.96
C LYS A 221 -22.41 16.34 -15.33
N ILE A 222 -23.30 16.21 -14.36
CA ILE A 222 -24.74 16.38 -14.52
C ILE A 222 -25.16 17.55 -13.63
N LYS A 223 -25.46 18.71 -14.21
CA LYS A 223 -25.69 19.97 -13.46
C LYS A 223 -24.47 20.26 -12.55
N ASN A 224 -24.69 20.29 -11.24
CA ASN A 224 -23.66 20.57 -10.24
C ASN A 224 -23.08 19.28 -9.59
N GLN A 225 -23.40 18.11 -10.12
CA GLN A 225 -22.91 16.84 -9.57
C GLN A 225 -21.87 16.21 -10.51
N LYS A 226 -20.78 15.73 -9.93
CA LYS A 226 -19.78 14.93 -10.64
C LYS A 226 -20.00 13.47 -10.23
N ILE A 227 -20.32 12.62 -11.19
CA ILE A 227 -20.46 11.17 -11.01
C ILE A 227 -19.21 10.51 -11.58
N THR A 228 -18.56 9.67 -10.80
CA THR A 228 -17.37 8.90 -11.22
C THR A 228 -17.71 7.42 -11.20
N GLY A 229 -17.45 6.72 -12.30
CA GLY A 229 -17.47 5.27 -12.39
C GLY A 229 -16.07 4.75 -12.62
N ILE A 230 -15.69 3.66 -11.92
CA ILE A 230 -14.45 2.92 -12.14
C ILE A 230 -14.74 1.45 -12.33
N ALA A 231 -13.96 0.78 -13.19
CA ALA A 231 -13.91 -0.66 -13.29
C ALA A 231 -12.45 -1.10 -13.50
N ALA A 232 -12.03 -2.13 -12.77
CA ALA A 232 -10.71 -2.73 -12.92
C ALA A 232 -10.83 -4.24 -12.94
N PHE A 233 -10.01 -4.87 -13.77
CA PHE A 233 -9.89 -6.32 -13.86
C PHE A 233 -8.42 -6.71 -13.99
N ASN A 234 -8.02 -7.74 -13.25
CA ASN A 234 -6.68 -8.29 -13.26
C ASN A 234 -6.77 -9.82 -13.34
N ASP A 235 -6.08 -10.43 -14.29
CA ASP A 235 -5.94 -11.89 -14.47
C ASP A 235 -4.47 -12.25 -14.49
N ARG A 236 -4.03 -13.06 -13.50
CA ARG A 236 -2.64 -13.48 -13.35
C ARG A 236 -2.54 -14.99 -13.33
N LYS A 237 -1.48 -15.50 -13.93
CA LYS A 237 -1.10 -16.92 -13.95
C LYS A 237 0.39 -17.00 -13.79
N PHE A 238 0.86 -17.75 -12.78
CA PHE A 238 2.29 -17.82 -12.53
C PHE A 238 2.74 -19.10 -11.86
N GLY A 239 3.97 -19.52 -12.18
CA GLY A 239 4.68 -20.54 -11.45
C GLY A 239 5.11 -20.00 -10.06
N ALA A 240 4.88 -20.77 -9.02
CA ALA A 240 5.05 -20.34 -7.62
C ALA A 240 6.13 -21.15 -6.89
N ASN A 241 7.30 -21.33 -7.53
CA ASN A 241 8.42 -22.12 -7.03
C ASN A 241 8.85 -21.70 -5.60
N GLY A 242 8.53 -22.56 -4.60
CA GLY A 242 8.87 -22.33 -3.21
C GLY A 242 8.15 -21.15 -2.55
N PHE A 243 7.01 -20.68 -3.11
CA PHE A 243 6.35 -19.47 -2.60
C PHE A 243 5.64 -19.69 -1.27
N TYR A 244 5.08 -20.88 -1.02
CA TYR A 244 4.17 -21.09 0.10
C TYR A 244 4.60 -22.19 1.08
N ALA A 245 4.60 -23.46 0.68
CA ALA A 245 4.74 -24.60 1.59
C ALA A 245 6.16 -24.70 2.16
N SER A 246 7.15 -24.85 1.30
CA SER A 246 8.57 -24.92 1.63
C SER A 246 9.40 -24.57 0.39
N PRO A 247 10.71 -24.27 0.54
CA PRO A 247 11.60 -24.04 -0.60
C PRO A 247 11.69 -25.19 -1.60
N GLU A 248 11.47 -26.43 -1.14
CA GLU A 248 11.50 -27.65 -1.95
C GLU A 248 10.23 -27.86 -2.78
N ALA A 249 9.14 -27.15 -2.48
CA ALA A 249 7.89 -27.19 -3.23
C ALA A 249 8.00 -26.36 -4.51
N ILE A 250 8.80 -26.83 -5.47
CA ILE A 250 9.20 -26.09 -6.67
C ILE A 250 8.16 -26.10 -7.79
N ASP A 251 7.18 -27.01 -7.76
CA ASP A 251 6.19 -27.23 -8.82
C ASP A 251 4.84 -26.54 -8.55
N GLN A 252 4.78 -25.63 -7.58
CA GLN A 252 3.55 -24.90 -7.25
C GLN A 252 3.14 -23.96 -8.39
N TYR A 253 1.82 -23.76 -8.53
CA TYR A 253 1.23 -22.87 -9.53
C TYR A 253 0.03 -22.14 -8.97
N GLU A 254 -0.20 -20.91 -9.41
CA GLU A 254 -1.32 -20.09 -8.96
C GLU A 254 -1.95 -19.30 -10.11
N GLU A 255 -3.28 -19.19 -10.07
CA GLU A 255 -4.06 -18.28 -10.91
C GLU A 255 -4.91 -17.38 -10.02
N THR A 256 -4.83 -16.07 -10.23
CA THR A 256 -5.64 -15.09 -9.48
C THR A 256 -6.43 -14.21 -10.44
N GLN A 257 -7.69 -13.95 -10.11
CA GLN A 257 -8.53 -12.98 -10.81
C GLN A 257 -9.11 -12.01 -9.80
N ALA A 258 -8.92 -10.72 -10.02
CA ALA A 258 -9.47 -9.68 -9.18
C ALA A 258 -10.27 -8.67 -10.02
N SER A 259 -11.42 -8.25 -9.50
CA SER A 259 -12.29 -7.27 -10.15
C SER A 259 -12.79 -6.25 -9.16
N ILE A 260 -12.90 -4.99 -9.58
CA ILE A 260 -13.54 -3.90 -8.83
C ILE A 260 -14.44 -3.14 -9.77
N VAL A 261 -15.65 -2.83 -9.32
CA VAL A 261 -16.54 -1.85 -9.94
C VAL A 261 -17.02 -0.90 -8.86
N GLY A 262 -16.94 0.39 -9.11
CA GLY A 262 -17.34 1.41 -8.16
C GLY A 262 -18.01 2.61 -8.82
N PHE A 263 -18.99 3.17 -8.12
CA PHE A 263 -19.66 4.42 -8.50
C PHE A 263 -19.64 5.36 -7.31
N SER A 264 -19.25 6.59 -7.53
CA SER A 264 -19.25 7.63 -6.51
C SER A 264 -19.74 8.95 -7.08
N THR A 265 -20.29 9.79 -6.21
CA THR A 265 -20.63 11.17 -6.57
C THR A 265 -20.22 12.12 -5.45
N ILE A 266 -20.14 13.39 -5.76
CA ILE A 266 -19.84 14.44 -4.79
C ILE A 266 -21.00 15.45 -4.88
N TYR A 267 -21.62 15.68 -3.74
CA TYR A 267 -22.55 16.78 -3.53
C TYR A 267 -21.89 17.80 -2.59
N GLU A 268 -21.76 19.02 -3.03
CA GLU A 268 -21.09 20.08 -2.29
C GLU A 268 -21.91 21.37 -2.31
N ASN A 269 -22.02 22.00 -1.15
CA ASN A 269 -22.45 23.37 -1.01
C ASN A 269 -21.57 24.08 0.05
N ASN A 270 -21.87 25.35 0.38
CA ASN A 270 -21.01 26.17 1.25
C ASN A 270 -20.68 25.54 2.61
N ASN A 271 -21.51 24.67 3.16
CA ASN A 271 -21.38 24.13 4.52
C ASN A 271 -21.29 22.61 4.58
N ILE A 272 -21.65 21.92 3.50
CA ILE A 272 -21.81 20.46 3.51
C ILE A 272 -21.17 19.89 2.25
N LEU A 273 -20.34 18.86 2.42
CA LEU A 273 -19.87 18.01 1.34
C LEU A 273 -20.24 16.57 1.67
N ILE A 274 -20.93 15.88 0.75
CA ILE A 274 -21.36 14.49 0.90
C ILE A 274 -20.79 13.67 -0.25
N LYS A 275 -20.19 12.54 0.06
CA LYS A 275 -19.55 11.61 -0.89
C LYS A 275 -20.14 10.20 -0.73
N PRO A 276 -21.27 9.87 -1.35
CA PRO A 276 -21.75 8.50 -1.43
C PRO A 276 -20.94 7.69 -2.43
N LYS A 277 -20.75 6.41 -2.12
CA LYS A 277 -20.05 5.44 -2.94
C LYS A 277 -20.76 4.09 -2.85
N LEU A 278 -20.92 3.43 -3.99
CA LEU A 278 -21.36 2.05 -4.13
C LEU A 278 -20.24 1.26 -4.80
N TYR A 279 -19.92 0.06 -4.31
CA TYR A 279 -18.88 -0.75 -4.90
C TYR A 279 -19.17 -2.24 -4.83
N TRP A 280 -18.59 -2.96 -5.77
CA TRP A 280 -18.46 -4.40 -5.79
C TRP A 280 -17.00 -4.76 -6.04
N LYS A 281 -16.49 -5.75 -5.29
CA LYS A 281 -15.18 -6.36 -5.45
C LYS A 281 -15.34 -7.86 -5.51
N ARG A 282 -14.57 -8.51 -6.40
CA ARG A 282 -14.41 -9.97 -6.47
C ARG A 282 -12.92 -10.31 -6.46
N ASN A 283 -12.56 -11.35 -5.73
CA ASN A 283 -11.27 -11.99 -5.82
C ASN A 283 -11.49 -13.50 -5.99
N GLN A 284 -10.75 -14.11 -6.91
CA GLN A 284 -10.69 -15.54 -7.10
C GLN A 284 -9.22 -15.94 -7.05
N ASP A 285 -8.93 -16.98 -6.30
CA ASP A 285 -7.61 -17.56 -6.16
C ASP A 285 -7.69 -19.07 -6.36
N MET A 286 -6.85 -19.59 -7.26
CA MET A 286 -6.69 -21.01 -7.49
C MET A 286 -5.23 -21.39 -7.30
N TYR A 287 -4.94 -22.04 -6.18
CA TYR A 287 -3.64 -22.60 -5.88
C TYR A 287 -3.56 -24.08 -6.25
N VAL A 288 -2.45 -24.49 -6.87
CA VAL A 288 -2.15 -25.89 -7.25
C VAL A 288 -0.78 -26.27 -6.71
N TYR A 289 -0.70 -27.37 -5.98
CA TYR A 289 0.54 -27.84 -5.36
C TYR A 289 1.52 -28.44 -6.36
N LEU A 290 1.02 -29.28 -7.29
CA LEU A 290 1.79 -29.81 -8.41
C LEU A 290 1.17 -29.35 -9.74
N ARG A 291 1.83 -28.41 -10.40
CA ARG A 291 1.35 -27.80 -11.66
C ARG A 291 1.00 -28.83 -12.73
N GLN A 292 1.78 -29.92 -12.80
CA GLN A 292 1.61 -30.97 -13.79
C GLN A 292 0.48 -31.96 -13.47
N ASP A 293 0.07 -31.99 -12.18
CA ASP A 293 -1.03 -32.85 -11.72
C ASP A 293 -1.88 -32.11 -10.65
N PRO A 294 -2.83 -31.26 -11.07
CA PRO A 294 -3.70 -30.54 -10.17
C PRO A 294 -4.62 -31.42 -9.31
N SER A 295 -4.73 -32.71 -9.61
CA SER A 295 -5.56 -33.65 -8.84
C SER A 295 -4.97 -33.99 -7.46
N VAL A 296 -3.65 -33.84 -7.30
CA VAL A 296 -2.94 -34.09 -6.03
C VAL A 296 -3.41 -33.15 -4.93
N TYR A 297 -3.43 -31.85 -5.22
CA TYR A 297 -3.95 -30.85 -4.29
C TYR A 297 -4.22 -29.53 -5.01
N ARG A 298 -5.44 -29.02 -4.85
CA ARG A 298 -5.87 -27.74 -5.40
C ARG A 298 -6.83 -27.04 -4.45
N ASN A 299 -6.59 -25.78 -4.21
CA ASN A 299 -7.54 -24.89 -3.53
C ASN A 299 -8.15 -23.93 -4.55
N LEU A 300 -9.44 -23.65 -4.38
CA LEU A 300 -10.15 -22.60 -5.09
C LEU A 300 -10.97 -21.78 -4.10
N HIS A 301 -10.69 -20.51 -4.07
CA HIS A 301 -11.34 -19.54 -3.19
C HIS A 301 -11.96 -18.43 -4.05
N ILE A 302 -13.22 -18.09 -3.80
CA ILE A 302 -13.92 -17.03 -4.50
C ILE A 302 -14.59 -16.14 -3.46
N SER A 303 -14.12 -14.91 -3.32
CA SER A 303 -14.72 -13.91 -2.45
C SER A 303 -15.44 -12.82 -3.26
N ASN A 304 -16.57 -12.35 -2.74
CA ASN A 304 -17.27 -11.19 -3.28
C ASN A 304 -17.62 -10.24 -2.13
N LYS A 305 -17.42 -8.94 -2.35
CA LYS A 305 -17.80 -7.89 -1.40
C LYS A 305 -18.63 -6.84 -2.12
N VAL A 306 -19.81 -6.54 -1.57
CA VAL A 306 -20.65 -5.41 -1.99
C VAL A 306 -20.73 -4.44 -0.83
N GLY A 307 -20.57 -3.15 -1.08
CA GLY A 307 -20.64 -2.15 -0.02
C GLY A 307 -21.18 -0.81 -0.49
N ILE A 308 -21.77 -0.11 0.47
CA ILE A 308 -22.22 1.28 0.35
C ILE A 308 -21.52 2.08 1.43
N GLU A 309 -20.85 3.16 1.03
CA GLU A 309 -20.18 4.10 1.92
C GLU A 309 -20.73 5.49 1.70
N VAL A 310 -21.02 6.21 2.77
CA VAL A 310 -21.41 7.63 2.72
C VAL A 310 -20.56 8.40 3.71
N ASN A 311 -19.78 9.34 3.20
CA ASN A 311 -18.99 10.27 4.00
C ASN A 311 -19.55 11.67 3.88
N ALA A 312 -19.60 12.41 4.99
CA ALA A 312 -20.05 13.78 5.03
C ALA A 312 -19.07 14.66 5.81
N LEU A 313 -18.84 15.86 5.29
CA LEU A 313 -18.11 16.94 5.96
C LEU A 313 -19.05 18.11 6.18
N LEU A 314 -19.08 18.62 7.40
CA LEU A 314 -19.96 19.73 7.79
C LEU A 314 -19.13 20.81 8.49
N ASN A 315 -19.19 22.02 7.95
CA ASN A 315 -18.65 23.19 8.64
C ASN A 315 -19.60 23.63 9.74
N ASN A 316 -19.12 23.74 10.96
CA ASN A 316 -19.87 24.20 12.14
C ASN A 316 -19.08 25.23 12.95
N LYS A 317 -19.68 25.77 14.00
CA LYS A 317 -19.06 26.82 14.85
C LYS A 317 -17.78 26.36 15.57
N PHE A 318 -17.52 25.07 15.69
CA PHE A 318 -16.33 24.53 16.34
C PHE A 318 -15.23 24.18 15.33
N GLY A 319 -15.52 24.19 14.04
CA GLY A 319 -14.62 23.82 12.96
C GLY A 319 -15.29 22.83 11.99
N MET A 320 -14.62 21.76 11.62
CA MET A 320 -15.11 20.81 10.63
C MET A 320 -15.45 19.46 11.28
N LEU A 321 -16.70 19.01 11.07
CA LEU A 321 -17.19 17.70 11.52
C LEU A 321 -17.17 16.73 10.36
N GLY A 322 -16.43 15.63 10.51
CA GLY A 322 -16.44 14.49 9.59
C GLY A 322 -17.32 13.36 10.14
N LEU A 323 -18.20 12.85 9.29
CA LEU A 323 -19.09 11.71 9.59
C LEU A 323 -18.96 10.67 8.49
N GLY A 324 -19.10 9.39 8.82
CA GLY A 324 -19.16 8.35 7.81
C GLY A 324 -19.88 7.11 8.27
N ILE A 325 -20.46 6.42 7.30
CA ILE A 325 -21.08 5.12 7.43
C ILE A 325 -20.63 4.22 6.28
N ASP A 326 -20.21 3.00 6.58
CA ASP A 326 -19.86 1.95 5.61
C ASP A 326 -20.62 0.68 5.96
N ILE A 327 -21.44 0.20 5.04
CA ILE A 327 -22.20 -1.04 5.16
C ILE A 327 -21.72 -1.97 4.06
N SER A 328 -21.30 -3.18 4.42
CA SER A 328 -20.83 -4.14 3.43
C SER A 328 -21.26 -5.57 3.76
N ASN A 329 -21.39 -6.37 2.71
CA ASN A 329 -21.54 -7.82 2.79
C ASN A 329 -20.43 -8.48 2.00
N THR A 330 -19.76 -9.45 2.62
CA THR A 330 -18.65 -10.21 2.02
C THR A 330 -18.98 -11.68 2.08
N THR A 331 -18.98 -12.36 0.92
CA THR A 331 -19.19 -13.82 0.84
C THR A 331 -17.89 -14.51 0.40
N LEU A 332 -17.64 -15.70 0.89
CA LEU A 332 -16.56 -16.58 0.46
C LEU A 332 -17.14 -17.95 0.10
N SER A 333 -16.75 -18.48 -1.06
CA SER A 333 -16.96 -19.86 -1.46
C SER A 333 -15.61 -20.54 -1.66
N SER A 334 -15.36 -21.62 -0.94
CA SER A 334 -14.06 -22.28 -0.92
C SER A 334 -14.21 -23.78 -0.73
N ASN A 335 -13.40 -24.56 -1.44
CA ASN A 335 -13.34 -26.02 -1.25
C ASN A 335 -12.59 -26.42 0.03
N ASN A 336 -11.81 -25.53 0.64
CA ASN A 336 -11.08 -25.77 1.90
C ASN A 336 -11.73 -25.05 3.09
N LEU A 337 -12.20 -23.79 2.90
CA LEU A 337 -12.74 -22.94 3.96
C LEU A 337 -14.28 -22.97 4.06
N GLY A 338 -14.97 -23.65 3.13
CA GLY A 338 -16.43 -23.72 3.10
C GLY A 338 -17.11 -22.46 2.56
N GLN A 339 -18.38 -22.30 2.93
CA GLN A 339 -19.21 -21.14 2.60
C GLN A 339 -19.23 -20.19 3.79
N ARG A 340 -18.88 -18.93 3.56
CA ARG A 340 -18.80 -17.90 4.61
C ARG A 340 -19.53 -16.64 4.16
N ASP A 341 -20.13 -15.93 5.12
CA ASP A 341 -20.81 -14.65 4.90
C ASP A 341 -20.52 -13.71 6.08
N ARG A 342 -19.95 -12.53 5.79
CA ARG A 342 -19.63 -11.49 6.78
C ARG A 342 -20.36 -10.20 6.44
N LYS A 343 -21.25 -9.77 7.31
CA LYS A 343 -21.92 -8.46 7.24
C LYS A 343 -21.21 -7.49 8.17
N MET A 344 -20.99 -6.28 7.72
CA MET A 344 -20.28 -5.26 8.48
C MET A 344 -21.00 -3.92 8.40
N LEU A 345 -21.07 -3.24 9.54
CA LEU A 345 -21.45 -1.84 9.68
C LEU A 345 -20.32 -1.11 10.41
N HIS A 346 -19.77 -0.10 9.78
CA HIS A 346 -18.78 0.81 10.37
C HIS A 346 -19.32 2.24 10.35
N VAL A 347 -19.32 2.90 11.51
CA VAL A 347 -19.76 4.30 11.66
C VAL A 347 -18.67 5.07 12.37
N PHE A 348 -18.36 6.26 11.88
CA PHE A 348 -17.39 7.13 12.55
C PHE A 348 -17.85 8.57 12.61
N ALA A 349 -17.31 9.29 13.59
CA ALA A 349 -17.42 10.73 13.75
C ALA A 349 -16.10 11.31 14.27
N GLU A 350 -15.69 12.45 13.73
CA GLU A 350 -14.57 13.24 14.22
C GLU A 350 -14.82 14.73 14.08
N GLN A 351 -14.34 15.51 15.03
CA GLN A 351 -14.47 16.97 15.03
C GLN A 351 -13.08 17.60 15.02
N GLN A 352 -12.73 18.27 13.92
CA GLN A 352 -11.55 19.11 13.90
C GLN A 352 -11.89 20.47 14.53
N MET A 353 -11.05 20.89 15.47
CA MET A 353 -11.16 22.18 16.17
C MET A 353 -9.83 22.90 16.06
N LYS A 354 -9.88 24.21 15.82
CA LYS A 354 -8.69 25.07 15.77
C LYS A 354 -8.79 26.13 16.87
N PHE A 355 -7.68 26.30 17.60
CA PHE A 355 -7.58 27.26 18.71
C PHE A 355 -6.36 28.17 18.53
N PHE A 356 -6.35 29.31 19.21
CA PHE A 356 -5.23 30.26 19.26
C PHE A 356 -4.78 30.70 17.85
N ASP A 357 -5.68 31.23 17.04
CA ASP A 357 -5.45 31.65 15.66
C ASP A 357 -4.87 30.51 14.80
N SER A 358 -5.46 29.33 14.92
CA SER A 358 -5.06 28.11 14.20
C SER A 358 -3.66 27.56 14.53
N LYS A 359 -3.08 27.98 15.68
CA LYS A 359 -1.82 27.40 16.17
C LYS A 359 -2.01 26.01 16.75
N LEU A 360 -3.15 25.72 17.38
CA LEU A 360 -3.46 24.44 17.98
C LEU A 360 -4.59 23.76 17.21
N ASP A 361 -4.33 22.61 16.64
CA ASP A 361 -5.29 21.72 16.01
C ASP A 361 -5.61 20.56 16.96
N LEU A 362 -6.88 20.31 17.23
CA LEU A 362 -7.36 19.19 18.03
C LEU A 362 -8.44 18.45 17.27
N THR A 363 -8.25 17.12 17.08
CA THR A 363 -9.21 16.29 16.36
C THR A 363 -9.52 15.02 17.15
N PRO A 364 -10.44 15.08 18.14
CA PRO A 364 -11.00 13.88 18.73
C PRO A 364 -11.90 13.16 17.71
N GLY A 365 -11.93 11.86 17.80
CA GLY A 365 -12.78 11.04 16.97
C GLY A 365 -13.08 9.70 17.59
N ILE A 366 -14.18 9.11 17.16
CA ILE A 366 -14.63 7.79 17.57
C ILE A 366 -15.20 7.04 16.38
N ALA A 367 -14.96 5.75 16.31
CA ALA A 367 -15.65 4.88 15.37
C ALA A 367 -16.19 3.65 16.09
N ILE A 368 -17.22 3.06 15.51
CA ILE A 368 -17.85 1.84 15.98
C ILE A 368 -17.99 0.91 14.80
N THR A 369 -17.50 -0.32 14.93
CA THR A 369 -17.74 -1.38 13.95
C THR A 369 -18.55 -2.49 14.60
N TYR A 370 -19.60 -2.88 13.90
CA TYR A 370 -20.41 -4.05 14.21
C TYR A 370 -20.28 -5.04 13.05
N PHE A 371 -20.07 -6.30 13.33
CA PHE A 371 -20.02 -7.33 12.31
C PHE A 371 -20.72 -8.61 12.77
N SER A 372 -21.18 -9.40 11.80
CA SER A 372 -21.80 -10.72 12.00
C SER A 372 -21.21 -11.67 10.96
N ASP A 373 -20.66 -12.76 11.42
CA ASP A 373 -20.17 -13.87 10.59
C ASP A 373 -21.14 -15.03 10.63
N LEU A 374 -21.53 -15.53 9.45
CA LEU A 374 -22.24 -16.79 9.30
C LEU A 374 -21.31 -17.81 8.67
N ALA A 375 -21.10 -18.91 9.36
CA ALA A 375 -20.31 -20.02 8.85
C ALA A 375 -21.23 -21.21 8.59
N ASN A 376 -21.42 -21.57 7.32
CA ASN A 376 -22.05 -22.83 6.97
C ASN A 376 -20.96 -23.90 6.92
N SER A 377 -21.16 -25.01 7.61
CA SER A 377 -20.28 -26.17 7.52
C SER A 377 -20.14 -26.64 6.07
N THR A 378 -18.94 -27.11 5.72
CA THR A 378 -18.71 -27.82 4.44
C THR A 378 -19.30 -29.24 4.45
N ASP A 379 -19.59 -29.78 5.63
CA ASP A 379 -20.26 -31.07 5.80
C ASP A 379 -21.77 -30.89 5.58
N PRO A 380 -22.35 -31.46 4.49
CA PRO A 380 -23.78 -31.38 4.24
C PRO A 380 -24.64 -32.06 5.33
N ASN A 381 -24.03 -32.84 6.22
CA ASN A 381 -24.70 -33.51 7.37
C ASN A 381 -24.51 -32.76 8.70
N SER A 382 -23.72 -31.69 8.72
CA SER A 382 -23.53 -30.87 9.92
C SER A 382 -24.77 -30.00 10.14
N THR A 383 -25.38 -30.16 11.30
CA THR A 383 -26.45 -29.30 11.82
C THR A 383 -25.90 -28.06 12.52
N GLU A 384 -24.60 -27.93 12.60
CA GLU A 384 -23.93 -26.79 13.23
C GLU A 384 -23.86 -25.61 12.29
N ASN A 385 -24.87 -24.74 12.37
CA ASN A 385 -24.68 -23.34 12.08
C ASN A 385 -23.83 -22.79 13.24
N SER A 386 -22.52 -22.76 13.08
CA SER A 386 -21.70 -21.98 14.00
C SER A 386 -22.06 -20.52 13.75
N ASP A 387 -22.91 -19.94 14.61
CA ASP A 387 -23.05 -18.50 14.75
C ASP A 387 -21.67 -17.97 15.18
N GLY A 388 -20.75 -17.86 14.19
CA GLY A 388 -19.41 -17.36 14.41
C GLY A 388 -19.52 -15.95 14.99
N TRP A 389 -18.64 -15.62 15.89
CA TRP A 389 -18.28 -14.29 16.38
C TRP A 389 -19.35 -13.23 16.20
N THR A 390 -20.32 -13.17 17.07
CA THR A 390 -21.50 -12.33 16.87
C THR A 390 -21.61 -11.26 17.92
N ASN A 391 -21.96 -10.07 17.42
CA ASN A 391 -22.77 -9.07 18.12
C ASN A 391 -22.12 -8.21 19.20
N VAL A 392 -20.79 -8.07 19.23
CA VAL A 392 -20.16 -7.08 20.10
C VAL A 392 -19.70 -5.89 19.27
N PRO A 393 -20.17 -4.67 19.54
CA PRO A 393 -19.65 -3.48 18.88
C PRO A 393 -18.21 -3.22 19.31
N HIS A 394 -17.33 -2.98 18.34
CA HIS A 394 -15.94 -2.58 18.58
C HIS A 394 -15.82 -1.09 18.48
N ILE A 395 -15.28 -0.46 19.52
CA ILE A 395 -15.18 0.99 19.64
C ILE A 395 -13.72 1.41 19.49
N TYR A 396 -13.46 2.38 18.61
CA TYR A 396 -12.13 2.93 18.34
C TYR A 396 -12.08 4.41 18.69
N PRO A 397 -11.75 4.77 19.90
CA PRO A 397 -11.46 6.16 20.21
C PRO A 397 -10.08 6.55 19.70
N GLY A 398 -9.92 7.83 19.42
CA GLY A 398 -8.61 8.39 19.11
C GLY A 398 -8.65 9.91 19.10
N ILE A 399 -7.46 10.49 19.19
CA ILE A 399 -7.28 11.93 19.24
C ILE A 399 -6.00 12.30 18.49
N ASP A 400 -6.09 13.33 17.66
CA ASP A 400 -4.94 13.94 17.01
C ASP A 400 -4.76 15.35 17.55
N LEU A 401 -3.52 15.70 17.84
CA LEU A 401 -3.10 17.00 18.36
C LEU A 401 -1.99 17.55 17.47
N GLY A 402 -2.10 18.78 17.03
CA GLY A 402 -1.07 19.48 16.27
C GLY A 402 -0.83 20.88 16.80
N TYR A 403 0.44 21.27 16.91
CA TYR A 403 0.82 22.63 17.26
C TYR A 403 1.71 23.25 16.18
N ASN A 404 1.20 24.30 15.54
CA ASN A 404 1.89 25.05 14.50
C ASN A 404 2.70 26.18 15.17
N PHE A 405 4.02 26.02 15.30
CA PHE A 405 4.89 27.09 15.77
C PHE A 405 4.91 28.27 14.81
N ASN A 406 4.87 27.96 13.52
CA ASN A 406 4.73 28.88 12.39
C ASN A 406 4.24 28.09 11.16
N GLU A 407 4.09 28.74 10.01
CA GLU A 407 3.65 28.13 8.75
C GLU A 407 4.55 26.97 8.25
N LYS A 408 5.79 26.88 8.72
CA LYS A 408 6.79 25.90 8.26
C LYS A 408 7.00 24.75 9.22
N PHE A 409 6.74 24.94 10.52
CA PHE A 409 7.10 24.00 11.56
C PHE A 409 5.89 23.60 12.40
N LYS A 410 5.58 22.32 12.41
CA LYS A 410 4.50 21.69 13.15
C LYS A 410 5.01 20.56 14.02
N LEU A 411 4.62 20.55 15.28
CA LEU A 411 4.68 19.39 16.16
C LEU A 411 3.31 18.71 16.16
N TYR A 412 3.27 17.38 16.10
CA TYR A 412 2.01 16.65 16.19
C TYR A 412 2.14 15.41 17.06
N SER A 413 1.04 15.01 17.63
CA SER A 413 0.90 13.75 18.39
C SER A 413 -0.45 13.13 18.07
N ASN A 414 -0.51 11.82 18.02
CA ASN A 414 -1.77 11.09 17.94
C ASN A 414 -1.78 9.86 18.85
N ILE A 415 -2.96 9.52 19.32
CA ILE A 415 -3.22 8.31 20.08
C ILE A 415 -4.49 7.70 19.51
N GLY A 416 -4.45 6.41 19.19
CA GLY A 416 -5.59 5.73 18.64
C GLY A 416 -5.63 4.25 18.98
N TYR A 417 -6.83 3.75 19.19
CA TYR A 417 -7.10 2.34 19.40
C TYR A 417 -7.46 1.67 18.08
N THR A 418 -6.98 0.46 17.85
CA THR A 418 -7.22 -0.33 16.64
C THR A 418 -7.55 -1.77 16.98
N PHE A 419 -8.28 -2.46 16.08
CA PHE A 419 -8.45 -3.90 16.17
C PHE A 419 -8.47 -4.55 14.77
N ARG A 420 -8.26 -5.87 14.72
CA ARG A 420 -8.39 -6.71 13.53
C ARG A 420 -9.19 -7.98 13.85
N ILE A 421 -10.11 -8.30 12.95
CA ILE A 421 -10.88 -9.55 12.99
C ILE A 421 -10.02 -10.65 12.33
N PRO A 422 -9.97 -11.88 12.87
CA PRO A 422 -9.31 -12.99 12.23
C PRO A 422 -9.81 -13.23 10.80
N THR A 423 -8.91 -13.62 9.91
CA THR A 423 -9.27 -14.05 8.57
C THR A 423 -9.88 -15.44 8.58
N TYR A 424 -10.55 -15.84 7.52
CA TYR A 424 -11.07 -17.20 7.44
C TYR A 424 -9.96 -18.24 7.33
N THR A 425 -8.79 -17.89 6.79
CA THR A 425 -7.60 -18.74 6.83
C THR A 425 -7.09 -18.92 8.25
N ASP A 426 -7.02 -17.84 9.05
CA ASP A 426 -6.62 -17.94 10.45
C ASP A 426 -7.53 -18.91 11.24
N GLN A 427 -8.82 -18.92 10.94
CA GLN A 427 -9.81 -19.68 11.71
C GLN A 427 -10.01 -21.12 11.21
N PHE A 428 -10.08 -21.31 9.89
CA PHE A 428 -10.65 -22.56 9.35
C PHE A 428 -9.75 -23.31 8.37
N TYR A 429 -8.59 -22.74 7.98
CA TYR A 429 -7.71 -23.40 7.03
C TYR A 429 -7.10 -24.68 7.62
N THR A 430 -7.09 -25.76 6.82
CA THR A 430 -6.46 -27.02 7.23
C THR A 430 -5.69 -27.61 6.06
N SER A 431 -4.41 -27.88 6.31
CA SER A 431 -3.51 -28.59 5.42
C SER A 431 -2.50 -29.42 6.25
N PRO A 432 -1.71 -30.28 5.63
CA PRO A 432 -0.67 -31.03 6.35
C PRO A 432 0.35 -30.17 7.09
N THR A 433 0.56 -28.92 6.64
CA THR A 433 1.58 -28.02 7.19
C THR A 433 1.02 -26.85 7.98
N THR A 434 -0.29 -26.58 7.91
CA THR A 434 -0.89 -25.40 8.51
C THR A 434 -2.32 -25.69 8.97
N VAL A 435 -2.65 -25.30 10.20
CA VAL A 435 -3.96 -25.52 10.83
C VAL A 435 -4.45 -24.23 11.46
N GLY A 436 -5.65 -23.79 11.06
CA GLY A 436 -6.36 -22.66 11.67
C GLY A 436 -6.90 -22.98 13.07
N ASN A 437 -7.47 -21.95 13.69
CA ASN A 437 -8.07 -22.07 15.02
C ASN A 437 -9.34 -21.22 15.10
N GLU A 438 -10.49 -21.88 15.19
CA GLU A 438 -11.79 -21.21 15.27
C GLU A 438 -12.03 -20.42 16.56
N PHE A 439 -11.23 -20.68 17.61
CA PHE A 439 -11.32 -20.00 18.90
C PHE A 439 -10.44 -18.74 19.00
N LEU A 440 -9.84 -18.27 17.90
CA LEU A 440 -9.07 -17.05 17.90
C LEU A 440 -9.91 -15.86 18.34
N VAL A 441 -9.35 -15.01 19.19
CA VAL A 441 -9.90 -13.70 19.50
C VAL A 441 -9.33 -12.63 18.57
N TYR A 442 -10.00 -11.49 18.46
CA TYR A 442 -9.54 -10.38 17.64
C TYR A 442 -8.33 -9.67 18.26
N GLU A 443 -7.41 -9.25 17.42
CA GLU A 443 -6.24 -8.47 17.82
C GLU A 443 -6.63 -7.03 18.20
N LYS A 444 -5.89 -6.46 19.14
CA LYS A 444 -6.09 -5.08 19.61
C LYS A 444 -4.76 -4.36 19.71
N ALA A 445 -4.73 -3.06 19.48
CA ALA A 445 -3.57 -2.25 19.81
C ALA A 445 -3.93 -0.82 20.21
N LEU A 446 -3.15 -0.30 21.12
CA LEU A 446 -3.06 1.14 21.39
C LEU A 446 -1.77 1.66 20.74
N THR A 447 -1.92 2.57 19.79
CA THR A 447 -0.78 3.22 19.13
C THR A 447 -0.71 4.68 19.55
N SER A 448 0.48 5.13 19.94
CA SER A 448 0.80 6.53 20.19
C SER A 448 1.96 6.97 19.30
N GLU A 449 1.91 8.21 18.81
CA GLU A 449 2.93 8.79 17.95
C GLU A 449 3.19 10.23 18.33
N LEU A 450 4.46 10.64 18.24
CA LEU A 450 4.92 12.01 18.32
C LEU A 450 5.78 12.31 17.10
N GLY A 451 5.52 13.43 16.43
CA GLY A 451 6.28 13.76 15.23
C GLY A 451 6.40 15.25 14.96
N ILE A 452 7.34 15.54 14.08
CA ILE A 452 7.67 16.90 13.65
C ILE A 452 7.55 16.94 12.12
N LYS A 453 6.92 18.00 11.62
CA LYS A 453 6.90 18.33 10.19
C LYS A 453 7.56 19.69 9.98
N TYR A 454 8.44 19.75 8.99
CA TYR A 454 8.99 21.01 8.50
C TYR A 454 8.80 21.07 6.99
N LYS A 455 8.20 22.15 6.50
CA LYS A 455 7.98 22.41 5.07
C LYS A 455 8.44 23.83 4.73
N LYS A 456 9.27 23.97 3.74
CA LYS A 456 9.69 25.25 3.19
C LYS A 456 9.85 25.10 1.67
N GLU A 457 9.02 25.79 0.88
CA GLU A 457 9.07 25.80 -0.59
C GLU A 457 9.44 24.42 -1.22
N ASN A 458 10.71 24.21 -1.47
CA ASN A 458 11.30 23.06 -2.13
C ASN A 458 11.87 21.98 -1.16
N PHE A 459 11.68 22.14 0.14
CA PHE A 459 12.20 21.22 1.16
C PHE A 459 11.10 20.78 2.11
N ASN A 460 10.97 19.48 2.31
CA ASN A 460 10.12 18.89 3.33
C ASN A 460 10.88 17.88 4.20
N LEU A 461 10.50 17.81 5.44
CA LEU A 461 11.06 16.87 6.41
C LEU A 461 9.97 16.43 7.36
N THR A 462 9.88 15.13 7.60
CA THR A 462 9.05 14.54 8.64
C THR A 462 9.89 13.60 9.48
N PHE A 463 9.83 13.76 10.78
CA PHE A 463 10.36 12.82 11.75
C PHE A 463 9.24 12.35 12.65
N SER A 464 9.18 11.07 12.96
CA SER A 464 8.22 10.51 13.91
C SER A 464 8.84 9.41 14.76
N ALA A 465 8.37 9.35 16.01
CA ALA A 465 8.59 8.25 16.95
C ALA A 465 7.22 7.70 17.34
N TYR A 466 7.08 6.39 17.35
CA TYR A 466 5.81 5.75 17.69
C TYR A 466 6.01 4.53 18.59
N ASN A 467 4.98 4.28 19.38
CA ASN A 467 4.86 3.07 20.20
C ASN A 467 3.51 2.41 19.92
N ARG A 468 3.53 1.11 19.67
CA ARG A 468 2.32 0.29 19.52
C ARG A 468 2.37 -0.85 20.52
N ALA A 469 1.44 -0.84 21.47
CA ALA A 469 1.20 -1.94 22.40
C ALA A 469 0.03 -2.78 21.85
N ALA A 470 0.35 -3.95 21.32
CA ALA A 470 -0.62 -4.88 20.73
C ALA A 470 -0.84 -6.08 21.65
N SER A 471 -2.08 -6.54 21.76
CA SER A 471 -2.49 -7.73 22.49
C SER A 471 -3.28 -8.66 21.59
N ASP A 472 -3.28 -9.95 21.97
CA ASP A 472 -3.99 -11.01 21.26
C ASP A 472 -3.57 -11.12 19.76
N VAL A 473 -2.32 -10.75 19.44
CA VAL A 473 -1.80 -10.81 18.07
C VAL A 473 -1.84 -12.23 17.55
N ILE A 474 -2.38 -12.41 16.36
CA ILE A 474 -2.49 -13.71 15.70
C ILE A 474 -1.21 -14.01 14.96
N ASP A 475 -0.65 -15.19 15.23
CA ASP A 475 0.49 -15.72 14.50
C ASP A 475 0.36 -17.24 14.34
N TYR A 476 1.14 -17.79 13.44
CA TYR A 476 1.26 -19.24 13.29
C TYR A 476 2.50 -19.70 14.04
N VAL A 477 2.28 -20.59 15.00
CA VAL A 477 3.29 -21.02 15.96
C VAL A 477 3.40 -22.54 16.00
N LYS A 478 4.55 -23.05 16.47
CA LYS A 478 4.79 -24.46 16.74
C LYS A 478 5.93 -24.64 17.74
N ASN A 479 6.06 -25.82 18.34
CA ASN A 479 7.14 -26.15 19.28
C ASN A 479 8.23 -27.02 18.66
N GLU A 480 7.85 -27.93 17.74
CA GLU A 480 8.77 -28.81 17.04
C GLU A 480 8.79 -28.52 15.54
N GLU A 481 9.91 -28.75 14.88
CA GLU A 481 10.03 -28.53 13.43
C GLU A 481 9.05 -29.39 12.62
N SER A 482 8.78 -30.58 13.08
CA SER A 482 7.87 -31.55 12.44
C SER A 482 6.40 -31.23 12.60
N GLU A 483 6.04 -30.33 13.51
CA GLU A 483 4.64 -29.96 13.76
C GLU A 483 4.10 -29.04 12.65
N PRO A 484 2.80 -29.13 12.33
CA PRO A 484 2.16 -28.12 11.50
C PRO A 484 2.10 -26.78 12.22
N TRP A 485 2.21 -25.69 11.47
CA TRP A 485 1.95 -24.36 11.97
C TRP A 485 0.49 -24.24 12.42
N ARG A 486 0.25 -23.73 13.63
CA ARG A 486 -1.09 -23.52 14.19
C ARG A 486 -1.33 -22.04 14.45
N ALA A 487 -2.47 -21.54 13.95
CA ALA A 487 -2.91 -20.20 14.27
C ALA A 487 -3.21 -20.05 15.77
N ASN A 488 -2.63 -19.04 16.41
CA ASN A 488 -2.82 -18.78 17.83
C ASN A 488 -2.72 -17.29 18.14
N ASN A 489 -3.42 -16.84 19.19
CA ASN A 489 -3.20 -15.52 19.75
C ASN A 489 -1.94 -15.55 20.62
N ILE A 490 -0.89 -14.90 20.20
CA ILE A 490 0.29 -14.64 21.03
C ILE A 490 0.01 -13.40 21.90
N ARG A 491 0.48 -13.43 23.15
CA ARG A 491 -0.03 -12.53 24.20
C ARG A 491 0.13 -11.05 23.87
N GLU A 492 1.34 -10.57 23.76
CA GLU A 492 1.60 -9.12 23.60
C GLU A 492 2.87 -8.85 22.79
N ILE A 493 2.79 -7.86 21.90
CA ILE A 493 3.93 -7.31 21.19
C ILE A 493 3.97 -5.80 21.40
N THR A 494 5.09 -5.30 21.90
CA THR A 494 5.34 -3.86 21.94
C THR A 494 6.30 -3.49 20.83
N THR A 495 5.86 -2.63 19.90
CA THR A 495 6.67 -2.12 18.79
C THR A 495 7.04 -0.67 19.07
N LEU A 496 8.35 -0.39 19.19
CA LEU A 496 8.90 0.97 19.21
C LEU A 496 9.59 1.26 17.89
N GLY A 497 9.25 2.38 17.23
CA GLY A 497 9.86 2.73 15.96
C GLY A 497 10.15 4.20 15.78
N PHE A 498 11.11 4.47 14.87
CA PHE A 498 11.48 5.80 14.43
C PHE A 498 11.47 5.86 12.92
N GLU A 499 10.94 6.94 12.38
CA GLU A 499 10.93 7.19 10.94
C GLU A 499 11.39 8.62 10.64
N PHE A 500 12.13 8.73 9.56
CA PHE A 500 12.57 10.00 9.00
C PHE A 500 12.31 9.99 7.50
N ASN A 501 11.72 11.06 6.97
CA ASN A 501 11.54 11.25 5.54
C ASN A 501 11.90 12.68 5.19
N MET A 502 12.70 12.85 4.13
CA MET A 502 13.15 14.14 3.61
C MET A 502 12.97 14.17 2.09
N GLY A 503 12.44 15.25 1.59
CA GLY A 503 12.38 15.57 0.16
C GLY A 503 13.01 16.94 -0.11
N TYR A 504 13.84 17.03 -1.15
CA TYR A 504 14.43 18.27 -1.57
C TYR A 504 14.45 18.37 -3.11
N LYS A 505 13.83 19.45 -3.64
CA LYS A 505 13.79 19.75 -5.07
C LYS A 505 14.62 21.01 -5.31
N PHE A 506 15.53 20.98 -6.29
CA PHE A 506 16.39 22.10 -6.59
C PHE A 506 16.71 22.16 -8.11
N TYR A 507 17.21 23.31 -8.58
CA TYR A 507 17.61 23.50 -9.96
C TYR A 507 19.12 23.70 -10.09
N LEU A 508 19.70 23.07 -11.10
CA LEU A 508 21.08 23.34 -11.52
C LEU A 508 21.03 23.89 -12.94
N GLY A 509 21.23 25.22 -13.06
CA GLY A 509 21.02 25.95 -14.32
C GLY A 509 19.54 26.19 -14.64
N SER A 510 19.26 26.70 -15.83
CA SER A 510 17.92 27.20 -16.18
C SER A 510 16.91 26.12 -16.55
N PHE A 511 17.33 24.85 -16.76
CA PHE A 511 16.46 23.80 -17.33
C PHE A 511 16.62 22.43 -16.68
N ASN A 512 17.38 22.31 -15.59
CA ASN A 512 17.69 21.03 -14.98
C ASN A 512 17.05 20.94 -13.60
N THR A 513 15.99 20.17 -13.48
CA THR A 513 15.31 19.88 -12.20
C THR A 513 15.98 18.67 -11.53
N HIS A 514 16.25 18.79 -10.25
CA HIS A 514 16.80 17.73 -9.41
C HIS A 514 15.90 17.51 -8.21
N GLN A 515 15.67 16.26 -7.86
CA GLN A 515 14.92 15.88 -6.67
C GLN A 515 15.61 14.74 -5.93
N ILE A 516 15.79 14.92 -4.63
CA ILE A 516 16.31 13.90 -3.72
C ILE A 516 15.22 13.57 -2.70
N ASN A 517 14.90 12.29 -2.52
CA ASN A 517 14.11 11.82 -1.40
C ASN A 517 14.93 10.82 -0.61
N ILE A 518 14.92 10.94 0.70
CA ILE A 518 15.62 10.05 1.63
C ILE A 518 14.63 9.62 2.69
N GLY A 519 14.56 8.32 2.93
CA GLY A 519 13.77 7.73 3.98
C GLY A 519 14.61 6.83 4.87
N PHE A 520 14.33 6.84 6.16
CA PHE A 520 14.90 5.93 7.15
C PHE A 520 13.81 5.42 8.07
N SER A 521 13.85 4.13 8.41
CA SER A 521 13.03 3.55 9.46
C SER A 521 13.85 2.59 10.31
N ASN A 522 13.55 2.59 11.60
CA ASN A 522 14.05 1.63 12.57
C ASN A 522 12.87 1.12 13.39
N ILE A 523 12.79 -0.19 13.56
CA ILE A 523 11.74 -0.87 14.31
C ILE A 523 12.38 -1.81 15.32
N ASN A 524 11.88 -1.77 16.53
CA ASN A 524 12.22 -2.70 17.59
C ASN A 524 10.94 -3.29 18.16
N ASP A 525 10.74 -4.58 17.89
CA ASP A 525 9.64 -5.36 18.45
C ASP A 525 10.14 -6.10 19.69
N ASP A 526 9.41 -5.95 20.77
CA ASP A 526 9.59 -6.67 22.03
C ASP A 526 8.40 -7.62 22.19
N LEU A 527 8.66 -8.90 21.92
CA LEU A 527 7.70 -9.98 22.10
C LEU A 527 7.83 -10.49 23.54
N LYS A 528 6.80 -10.31 24.35
CA LYS A 528 6.77 -10.93 25.68
C LYS A 528 6.77 -12.44 25.56
N GLU A 529 7.39 -13.11 26.55
CA GLU A 529 7.60 -14.56 26.59
C GLU A 529 6.43 -15.35 26.02
N THR A 530 6.72 -16.16 25.01
CA THR A 530 5.75 -17.08 24.40
C THR A 530 6.08 -18.49 24.87
N GLU A 531 5.05 -19.33 24.94
CA GLU A 531 5.19 -20.77 25.20
C GLU A 531 5.67 -21.54 23.96
N PHE A 532 5.89 -20.83 22.82
CA PHE A 532 6.20 -21.42 21.52
C PHE A 532 7.65 -21.16 21.12
N ASN A 533 8.30 -22.18 20.58
CA ASN A 533 9.68 -22.08 20.10
C ASN A 533 9.80 -21.40 18.74
N PHE A 534 8.77 -21.50 17.89
CA PHE A 534 8.77 -20.96 16.54
C PHE A 534 7.54 -20.09 16.30
N SER A 535 7.74 -18.94 15.69
CA SER A 535 6.75 -17.97 15.25
C SER A 535 7.00 -17.62 13.78
N ARG A 536 5.96 -17.58 12.95
CA ARG A 536 6.10 -17.42 11.51
C ARG A 536 6.22 -15.96 11.08
N TYR A 537 5.53 -15.04 11.73
CA TYR A 537 5.41 -13.64 11.30
C TYR A 537 5.96 -12.63 12.32
N ALA A 538 5.72 -12.83 13.60
CA ALA A 538 6.06 -11.84 14.63
C ALA A 538 7.58 -11.62 14.80
N LEU A 539 8.40 -12.61 14.48
CA LEU A 539 9.85 -12.57 14.66
C LEU A 539 10.64 -12.22 13.39
N ASN A 540 9.98 -11.81 12.31
CA ASN A 540 10.63 -11.46 11.04
C ASN A 540 10.33 -10.02 10.60
N SER A 541 10.29 -9.07 11.53
CA SER A 541 10.03 -7.68 11.22
C SER A 541 11.23 -6.99 10.55
N LEU A 542 10.95 -5.96 9.75
CA LEU A 542 11.95 -5.09 9.13
C LEU A 542 12.59 -4.22 10.20
N LYS A 543 13.82 -4.56 10.63
CA LYS A 543 14.52 -3.87 11.73
C LYS A 543 15.06 -2.49 11.34
N ASN A 544 15.71 -2.42 10.18
CA ASN A 544 16.28 -1.18 9.66
C ASN A 544 16.06 -1.10 8.16
N GLN A 545 15.73 0.09 7.68
CA GLN A 545 15.60 0.38 6.26
C GLN A 545 16.09 1.79 5.97
N ILE A 546 16.88 1.92 4.90
CA ILE A 546 17.25 3.20 4.28
C ILE A 546 16.79 3.12 2.83
N THR A 547 16.04 4.12 2.38
CA THR A 547 15.68 4.29 0.98
C THR A 547 16.14 5.66 0.51
N SER A 548 16.60 5.76 -0.73
CA SER A 548 16.90 7.05 -1.35
C SER A 548 16.56 7.00 -2.82
N THR A 549 15.94 8.04 -3.33
CA THR A 549 15.77 8.26 -4.77
C THR A 549 16.40 9.59 -5.15
N TYR A 550 17.17 9.60 -6.22
CA TYR A 550 17.68 10.80 -6.83
C TYR A 550 17.24 10.86 -8.29
N SER A 551 16.35 11.79 -8.59
CA SER A 551 15.84 12.05 -9.93
C SER A 551 16.37 13.36 -10.48
N PHE A 552 16.70 13.38 -11.77
CA PHE A 552 17.11 14.60 -12.44
C PHE A 552 16.60 14.63 -13.88
N GLU A 553 16.26 15.85 -14.35
CA GLU A 553 15.84 16.11 -15.71
C GLU A 553 16.85 17.04 -16.39
N LEU A 554 17.29 16.66 -17.58
CA LEU A 554 18.19 17.44 -18.42
C LEU A 554 17.45 17.92 -19.66
N ASN A 555 17.40 19.25 -19.84
CA ASN A 555 16.84 19.88 -21.04
C ASN A 555 15.42 19.42 -21.40
N SER A 556 14.59 19.08 -20.42
CA SER A 556 13.23 18.55 -20.59
C SER A 556 13.10 17.31 -21.50
N LYS A 557 14.21 16.73 -21.95
CA LYS A 557 14.25 15.57 -22.85
C LYS A 557 14.74 14.29 -22.19
N ILE A 558 15.67 14.42 -21.25
CA ILE A 558 16.27 13.28 -20.56
C ILE A 558 15.84 13.36 -19.10
N SER A 559 15.19 12.32 -18.62
CA SER A 559 14.94 12.10 -17.19
C SER A 559 15.67 10.86 -16.74
N SER A 560 16.32 10.92 -15.57
CA SER A 560 17.02 9.78 -15.01
C SER A 560 16.78 9.70 -13.52
N THR A 561 16.71 8.49 -12.98
CA THR A 561 16.51 8.23 -11.56
C THR A 561 17.42 7.10 -11.10
N ILE A 562 18.04 7.29 -9.94
CA ILE A 562 18.74 6.27 -9.18
C ILE A 562 17.90 5.99 -7.94
N ALA A 563 17.58 4.73 -7.68
CA ALA A 563 16.91 4.30 -6.47
C ALA A 563 17.83 3.36 -5.68
N PHE A 564 17.98 3.65 -4.41
CA PHE A 564 18.81 2.90 -3.46
C PHE A 564 17.95 2.38 -2.33
N LYS A 565 18.14 1.11 -1.97
CA LYS A 565 17.52 0.46 -0.82
C LYS A 565 18.57 -0.33 -0.05
N ASN A 566 18.66 -0.09 1.25
CA ASN A 566 19.37 -0.96 2.19
C ASN A 566 18.39 -1.40 3.26
N ALA A 567 18.27 -2.69 3.49
CA ALA A 567 17.30 -3.25 4.42
C ALA A 567 17.91 -4.40 5.24
N ARG A 568 17.44 -4.53 6.48
CA ARG A 568 17.76 -5.62 7.39
C ARG A 568 16.53 -6.06 8.14
N ARG A 569 16.18 -7.35 8.08
CA ARG A 569 15.18 -7.98 8.94
C ARG A 569 15.81 -8.55 10.21
N LEU A 570 14.96 -8.82 11.19
CA LEU A 570 15.38 -9.55 12.37
C LEU A 570 15.84 -10.95 11.92
N ASN A 571 16.98 -11.41 12.41
CA ASN A 571 17.57 -12.73 12.07
C ASN A 571 18.01 -12.92 10.60
N GLU A 572 18.00 -11.89 9.77
CA GLU A 572 18.51 -11.94 8.40
C GLU A 572 19.71 -11.01 8.18
N GLU A 573 20.51 -11.33 7.18
CA GLU A 573 21.58 -10.44 6.74
C GLU A 573 21.01 -9.20 6.05
N LYS A 574 21.75 -8.09 6.16
CA LYS A 574 21.39 -6.88 5.43
C LYS A 574 21.71 -7.04 3.94
N TYR A 575 20.85 -6.51 3.10
CA TYR A 575 21.09 -6.44 1.67
C TYR A 575 20.99 -5.01 1.15
N THR A 576 21.62 -4.78 0.00
CA THR A 576 21.61 -3.48 -0.69
C THR A 576 21.23 -3.67 -2.14
N VAL A 577 20.25 -2.94 -2.62
CA VAL A 577 19.79 -2.92 -4.02
C VAL A 577 19.96 -1.53 -4.58
N LEU A 578 20.45 -1.42 -5.80
CA LEU A 578 20.59 -0.20 -6.55
C LEU A 578 19.93 -0.37 -7.91
N ASP A 579 18.96 0.49 -8.22
CA ASP A 579 18.26 0.50 -9.49
C ASP A 579 18.48 1.82 -10.22
N PHE A 580 18.44 1.79 -11.54
CA PHE A 580 18.59 2.95 -12.40
C PHE A 580 17.57 2.95 -13.52
N LYS A 581 17.00 4.11 -13.81
CA LYS A 581 16.16 4.33 -14.97
C LYS A 581 16.62 5.58 -15.71
N THR A 582 16.62 5.53 -17.04
CA THR A 582 16.75 6.71 -17.88
C THR A 582 15.71 6.68 -18.97
N SER A 583 15.18 7.85 -19.31
CA SER A 583 14.20 8.02 -20.39
C SER A 583 14.61 9.19 -21.27
N TYR A 584 14.46 9.02 -22.59
CA TYR A 584 14.71 10.06 -23.58
C TYR A 584 13.44 10.34 -24.37
N LYS A 585 12.96 11.58 -24.30
CA LYS A 585 11.78 12.06 -25.02
C LYS A 585 12.19 12.72 -26.33
N TYR A 586 11.69 12.19 -27.43
CA TYR A 586 11.86 12.73 -28.76
C TYR A 586 10.51 12.85 -29.45
N GLU A 587 10.01 14.09 -29.59
CA GLU A 587 8.67 14.40 -30.11
C GLU A 587 7.57 13.59 -29.39
N LYS A 588 6.93 12.66 -30.10
CA LYS A 588 5.87 11.78 -29.60
C LYS A 588 6.38 10.46 -29.01
N PHE A 589 7.68 10.21 -29.10
CA PHE A 589 8.31 8.99 -28.61
C PHE A 589 9.00 9.21 -27.26
N THR A 590 8.92 8.23 -26.40
CA THR A 590 9.75 8.12 -25.20
C THR A 590 10.44 6.76 -25.21
N LEU A 591 11.76 6.78 -25.24
CA LEU A 591 12.60 5.60 -25.05
C LEU A 591 12.98 5.50 -23.59
N SER A 592 12.98 4.30 -23.01
CA SER A 592 13.36 4.09 -21.61
C SER A 592 14.25 2.85 -21.45
N ILE A 593 15.18 2.94 -20.51
CA ILE A 593 16.02 1.83 -20.05
C ILE A 593 15.90 1.78 -18.54
N ILE A 594 15.59 0.61 -18.01
CA ILE A 594 15.56 0.32 -16.58
C ILE A 594 16.59 -0.78 -16.31
N LEU A 595 17.44 -0.56 -15.32
CA LEU A 595 18.43 -1.51 -14.82
C LEU A 595 18.11 -1.76 -13.36
N ASN A 596 17.71 -2.98 -13.02
CA ASN A 596 17.37 -3.37 -11.66
C ASN A 596 18.51 -4.17 -11.05
N ASN A 597 18.71 -3.99 -9.74
CA ASN A 597 19.73 -4.68 -8.96
C ASN A 597 21.11 -4.61 -9.64
N ILE A 598 21.60 -3.39 -9.94
CA ILE A 598 22.88 -3.16 -10.66
C ILE A 598 24.06 -3.76 -9.91
N LEU A 599 23.95 -3.91 -8.58
CA LEU A 599 25.00 -4.49 -7.75
C LEU A 599 25.01 -6.02 -7.80
N ASP A 600 24.05 -6.63 -8.51
CA ASP A 600 23.85 -8.09 -8.59
C ASP A 600 23.82 -8.77 -7.21
N THR A 601 23.16 -8.08 -6.25
CA THR A 601 23.06 -8.56 -4.87
C THR A 601 22.14 -9.77 -4.81
N GLU A 602 22.60 -10.84 -4.21
CA GLU A 602 21.75 -11.98 -3.82
C GLU A 602 21.00 -11.63 -2.54
N TYR A 603 19.68 -11.73 -2.55
CA TYR A 603 18.84 -11.44 -1.39
C TYR A 603 17.47 -12.13 -1.46
N THR A 604 16.82 -12.21 -0.30
CA THR A 604 15.45 -12.67 -0.13
C THR A 604 14.61 -11.58 0.52
N GLU A 605 13.30 -11.59 0.25
CA GLU A 605 12.36 -10.70 0.94
C GLU A 605 11.44 -11.48 1.87
N THR A 606 11.18 -12.74 1.56
CA THR A 606 10.34 -13.65 2.35
C THR A 606 10.63 -15.11 2.02
N ASN A 607 10.44 -15.99 3.00
CA ASN A 607 10.41 -17.46 2.87
C ASN A 607 11.57 -18.06 2.05
N LEU A 608 12.76 -17.47 2.13
CA LEU A 608 13.92 -17.94 1.38
C LEU A 608 13.72 -17.94 -0.15
N VAL A 609 12.74 -17.20 -0.67
CA VAL A 609 12.55 -17.02 -2.12
C VAL A 609 13.64 -16.08 -2.64
N PRO A 610 14.62 -16.59 -3.45
CA PRO A 610 15.65 -15.73 -4.00
C PRO A 610 15.04 -14.70 -4.94
N MET A 611 15.42 -13.45 -4.79
CA MET A 611 15.03 -12.38 -5.70
C MET A 611 15.96 -12.35 -6.92
N PRO A 612 15.49 -11.81 -8.08
CA PRO A 612 16.31 -11.73 -9.28
C PRO A 612 17.61 -10.95 -9.04
N GLY A 613 18.72 -11.44 -9.59
CA GLY A 613 19.95 -10.69 -9.74
C GLY A 613 19.82 -9.52 -10.71
N PHE A 614 20.94 -9.03 -11.25
CA PHE A 614 20.92 -7.96 -12.24
C PHE A 614 20.00 -8.30 -13.42
N ASN A 615 19.11 -7.36 -13.74
CA ASN A 615 18.21 -7.48 -14.89
C ASN A 615 17.88 -6.12 -15.50
N SER A 616 17.39 -6.14 -16.75
CA SER A 616 17.14 -4.93 -17.51
C SER A 616 15.84 -4.99 -18.29
N LEU A 617 15.25 -3.82 -18.54
CA LEU A 617 14.08 -3.64 -19.39
C LEU A 617 14.30 -2.43 -20.30
N ILE A 618 14.03 -2.58 -21.60
CA ILE A 618 14.08 -1.51 -22.58
C ILE A 618 12.68 -1.32 -23.14
N GLY A 619 12.21 -0.08 -23.18
CA GLY A 619 10.86 0.25 -23.62
C GLY A 619 10.81 1.43 -24.58
N ILE A 620 9.77 1.44 -25.39
CA ILE A 620 9.37 2.54 -26.25
C ILE A 620 7.90 2.84 -26.02
N LYS A 621 7.58 4.13 -25.85
CA LYS A 621 6.21 4.63 -25.76
C LYS A 621 5.98 5.68 -26.84
N TYR A 622 4.86 5.58 -27.56
CA TYR A 622 4.37 6.57 -28.50
C TYR A 622 3.11 7.22 -27.93
N SER A 623 3.03 8.55 -27.93
CA SER A 623 1.89 9.32 -27.40
C SER A 623 1.36 10.32 -28.42
N ILE A 624 0.04 10.38 -28.57
CA ILE A 624 -0.68 11.33 -29.43
C ILE A 624 -1.62 12.13 -28.51
N ASN A 625 -1.36 13.42 -28.43
CA ASN A 625 -2.21 14.37 -27.69
C ASN A 625 -3.26 14.97 -28.62
#